data_c927bc2a5e3596e0c54ad6e1a8413a65
#
_entry.id   c927bc2a5e3596e0c54ad6e1a8413a65
#
_cell.length_a   1.000
_cell.length_b   1.000
_cell.length_c   1.000
_cell.angle_alpha   90.00
_cell.angle_beta   90.00
_cell.angle_gamma   90.00
#
_symmetry.space_group_name_H-M   'P 1'
#
loop_
_entity.id
_entity.type
_entity.pdbx_description
1 polymer ?
#
loop_
_entity_poly.entity_id
_entity_poly.type
_entity_poly.pdbx_seq_one_letter_code
_entity_poly.pdbx_strand_id
1 'polypeptide(L)'
;LESTMVEVGAAIAADHQNAKASLRGRTFGLQPIVWIGVILSVLQQFVGINVIFYYSTTLWKSVGFDESASLTISVVTSIINVAVTLVAISLVDRVGRRPILLTGSVMMAVSLGTMALAFVFAIGIGADVTLPGAWGPIALVAANLFVIGFGVSWGPLVWVLLGEIFPSRIRGRALGVAAGAQCIANFAITVSFPVMSSWSLPITYAMYAVFAVLSFIFVFTKIPETKGAALEETEAIFAAHSARRG
;
A
#
# COMPACT_ATOMS: atom_id res chain seq x y z
N LEU A 1 -3.33 35.82 -26.75
CA LEU A 1 -3.97 34.72 -27.50
C LEU A 1 -2.94 33.94 -28.33
N GLU A 2 -2.04 34.62 -29.10
CA GLU A 2 -1.00 33.93 -29.90
C GLU A 2 0.02 33.18 -29.01
N SER A 3 0.47 33.78 -27.91
CA SER A 3 1.39 33.10 -26.97
C SER A 3 0.77 31.85 -26.33
N THR A 4 -0.51 31.91 -26.00
CA THR A 4 -1.24 30.77 -25.43
C THR A 4 -1.44 29.64 -26.46
N MET A 5 -1.65 29.99 -27.74
CA MET A 5 -1.76 29.00 -28.84
C MET A 5 -0.42 28.31 -29.12
N VAL A 6 0.71 29.04 -29.03
CA VAL A 6 2.05 28.48 -29.19
C VAL A 6 2.37 27.55 -28.04
N GLU A 7 2.06 27.92 -26.78
CA GLU A 7 2.24 27.07 -25.61
C GLU A 7 1.38 25.79 -25.68
N VAL A 8 0.12 25.91 -26.09
CA VAL A 8 -0.76 24.75 -26.29
C VAL A 8 -0.25 23.85 -27.41
N GLY A 9 0.20 24.43 -28.52
CA GLY A 9 0.82 23.67 -29.61
C GLY A 9 2.10 22.94 -29.20
N ALA A 10 2.96 23.58 -28.42
CA ALA A 10 4.17 22.95 -27.86
C ALA A 10 3.83 21.83 -26.87
N ALA A 11 2.83 22.04 -26.02
CA ALA A 11 2.35 21.02 -25.08
C ALA A 11 1.78 19.78 -25.80
N ILE A 12 0.99 19.99 -26.86
CA ILE A 12 0.45 18.90 -27.70
C ILE A 12 1.58 18.15 -28.42
N ALA A 13 2.55 18.86 -28.97
CA ALA A 13 3.72 18.25 -29.63
C ALA A 13 4.57 17.43 -28.65
N ALA A 14 4.79 17.94 -27.44
CA ALA A 14 5.46 17.22 -26.35
C ALA A 14 4.68 15.97 -25.94
N ASP A 15 3.35 16.04 -25.87
CA ASP A 15 2.49 14.92 -25.52
C ASP A 15 2.51 13.82 -26.60
N HIS A 16 2.53 14.20 -27.87
CA HIS A 16 2.72 13.27 -28.99
C HIS A 16 4.10 12.59 -28.99
N GLN A 17 5.17 13.29 -28.60
CA GLN A 17 6.50 12.70 -28.42
C GLN A 17 6.54 11.76 -27.21
N ASN A 18 5.91 12.15 -26.12
CA ASN A 18 5.77 11.32 -24.91
C ASN A 18 4.95 10.05 -25.16
N ALA A 19 3.95 10.11 -26.02
CA ALA A 19 3.15 8.95 -26.42
C ALA A 19 3.98 7.86 -27.16
N LYS A 20 5.12 8.21 -27.74
CA LYS A 20 6.07 7.28 -28.40
C LYS A 20 7.16 6.77 -27.44
N ALA A 21 7.31 7.35 -26.25
CA ALA A 21 8.33 6.94 -25.28
C ALA A 21 8.12 5.49 -24.86
N SER A 22 9.15 4.66 -25.02
CA SER A 22 9.05 3.23 -24.76
C SER A 22 9.21 2.93 -23.26
N LEU A 23 8.32 2.10 -22.70
CA LEU A 23 8.52 1.49 -21.38
C LEU A 23 9.55 0.37 -21.40
N ARG A 24 9.99 -0.06 -22.62
CA ARG A 24 10.92 -1.18 -22.79
C ARG A 24 12.27 -0.86 -22.17
N GLY A 25 12.79 -1.83 -21.40
CA GLY A 25 14.09 -1.78 -20.74
C GLY A 25 14.76 -3.16 -20.76
N ARG A 26 15.98 -3.21 -20.24
CA ARG A 26 16.77 -4.44 -20.18
C ARG A 26 16.26 -5.46 -19.16
N THR A 27 15.49 -5.04 -18.16
CA THR A 27 15.06 -5.87 -17.05
C THR A 27 13.66 -6.43 -17.33
N PHE A 28 13.56 -7.67 -17.73
CA PHE A 28 12.29 -8.35 -18.07
C PHE A 28 11.34 -7.52 -18.96
N GLY A 29 11.92 -6.80 -19.92
CA GLY A 29 11.16 -6.03 -20.92
C GLY A 29 10.68 -4.65 -20.48
N LEU A 30 10.85 -4.25 -19.20
CA LEU A 30 10.50 -2.93 -18.67
C LEU A 30 11.71 -2.19 -18.09
N GLN A 31 11.62 -0.87 -17.99
CA GLN A 31 12.64 -0.06 -17.32
C GLN A 31 12.65 -0.39 -15.81
N PRO A 32 13.83 -0.39 -15.14
CA PRO A 32 13.94 -0.71 -13.70
C PRO A 32 13.04 0.14 -12.80
N ILE A 33 12.85 1.42 -13.14
CA ILE A 33 11.98 2.34 -12.40
C ILE A 33 10.50 1.90 -12.44
N VAL A 34 10.06 1.33 -13.57
CA VAL A 34 8.69 0.82 -13.72
C VAL A 34 8.49 -0.41 -12.82
N TRP A 35 9.51 -1.28 -12.70
CA TRP A 35 9.47 -2.41 -11.78
C TRP A 35 9.38 -1.98 -10.31
N ILE A 36 10.08 -0.90 -9.93
CA ILE A 36 9.94 -0.32 -8.59
C ILE A 36 8.49 0.07 -8.33
N GLY A 37 7.84 0.74 -9.28
CA GLY A 37 6.44 1.12 -9.16
C GLY A 37 5.49 -0.08 -9.10
N VAL A 38 5.71 -1.09 -9.95
CA VAL A 38 4.92 -2.34 -9.92
C VAL A 38 5.03 -3.03 -8.57
N ILE A 39 6.25 -3.19 -8.04
CA ILE A 39 6.47 -3.86 -6.75
C ILE A 39 5.84 -3.05 -5.60
N LEU A 40 5.97 -1.72 -5.59
CA LEU A 40 5.29 -0.87 -4.60
C LEU A 40 3.78 -1.09 -4.63
N SER A 41 3.17 -1.08 -5.82
CA SER A 41 1.73 -1.27 -6.01
C SER A 41 1.25 -2.65 -5.57
N VAL A 42 2.04 -3.69 -5.85
CA VAL A 42 1.74 -5.07 -5.42
C VAL A 42 1.86 -5.21 -3.91
N LEU A 43 2.95 -4.72 -3.32
CA LEU A 43 3.17 -4.77 -1.87
C LEU A 43 2.08 -4.00 -1.11
N GLN A 44 1.61 -2.85 -1.64
CA GLN A 44 0.52 -2.08 -1.06
C GLN A 44 -0.76 -2.92 -0.89
N GLN A 45 -1.04 -3.83 -1.82
CA GLN A 45 -2.23 -4.69 -1.74
C GLN A 45 -1.99 -5.94 -0.90
N PHE A 46 -0.79 -6.50 -0.99
CA PHE A 46 -0.45 -7.77 -0.34
C PHE A 46 -0.37 -7.69 1.19
N VAL A 47 -0.28 -6.48 1.78
CA VAL A 47 -0.47 -6.28 3.22
C VAL A 47 -1.91 -6.52 3.68
N GLY A 48 -2.87 -6.71 2.76
CA GLY A 48 -4.23 -7.14 3.08
C GLY A 48 -5.19 -6.03 3.53
N ILE A 49 -4.93 -4.77 3.17
CA ILE A 49 -5.80 -3.65 3.60
C ILE A 49 -7.26 -3.83 3.17
N ASN A 50 -7.48 -4.25 1.92
CA ASN A 50 -8.83 -4.42 1.39
C ASN A 50 -9.57 -5.58 2.06
N VAL A 51 -8.85 -6.59 2.54
CA VAL A 51 -9.41 -7.69 3.32
C VAL A 51 -10.03 -7.19 4.62
N ILE A 52 -9.35 -6.31 5.33
CA ILE A 52 -9.86 -5.71 6.58
C ILE A 52 -11.18 -4.97 6.33
N PHE A 53 -11.30 -4.25 5.19
CA PHE A 53 -12.53 -3.50 4.88
C PHE A 53 -13.64 -4.38 4.31
N TYR A 54 -13.33 -5.25 3.35
CA TYR A 54 -14.36 -6.05 2.66
C TYR A 54 -14.94 -7.16 3.55
N TYR A 55 -14.13 -7.70 4.46
CA TYR A 55 -14.53 -8.77 5.36
C TYR A 55 -14.64 -8.34 6.82
N SER A 56 -14.65 -7.03 7.10
CA SER A 56 -14.62 -6.48 8.45
C SER A 56 -15.76 -7.01 9.32
N THR A 57 -17.00 -6.97 8.85
CA THR A 57 -18.15 -7.47 9.61
C THR A 57 -18.06 -8.97 9.88
N THR A 58 -17.64 -9.76 8.90
CA THR A 58 -17.43 -11.20 9.07
C THR A 58 -16.32 -11.48 10.08
N LEU A 59 -15.21 -10.71 10.00
CA LEU A 59 -14.10 -10.80 10.94
C LEU A 59 -14.54 -10.48 12.37
N TRP A 60 -15.29 -9.39 12.57
CA TRP A 60 -15.74 -9.00 13.92
C TRP A 60 -16.77 -9.94 14.50
N LYS A 61 -17.66 -10.50 13.68
CA LYS A 61 -18.58 -11.57 14.10
C LYS A 61 -17.80 -12.81 14.55
N SER A 62 -16.78 -13.24 13.82
CA SER A 62 -15.95 -14.39 14.20
C SER A 62 -15.12 -14.15 15.47
N VAL A 63 -14.90 -12.91 15.87
CA VAL A 63 -14.23 -12.52 17.11
C VAL A 63 -15.21 -12.50 18.31
N GLY A 64 -16.51 -12.68 18.06
CA GLY A 64 -17.53 -12.75 19.11
C GLY A 64 -18.35 -11.46 19.30
N PHE A 65 -18.19 -10.48 18.41
CA PHE A 65 -19.08 -9.30 18.38
C PHE A 65 -20.39 -9.63 17.69
N ASP A 66 -21.50 -9.09 18.21
CA ASP A 66 -22.78 -9.15 17.55
C ASP A 66 -22.80 -8.36 16.23
N GLU A 67 -23.84 -8.51 15.42
CA GLU A 67 -23.92 -7.88 14.11
C GLU A 67 -23.90 -6.36 14.18
N SER A 68 -24.60 -5.79 15.16
CA SER A 68 -24.69 -4.32 15.31
C SER A 68 -23.38 -3.72 15.76
N ALA A 69 -22.67 -4.37 16.68
CA ALA A 69 -21.33 -3.96 17.11
C ALA A 69 -20.31 -4.10 15.96
N SER A 70 -20.37 -5.20 15.18
CA SER A 70 -19.47 -5.42 14.03
C SER A 70 -19.65 -4.36 12.94
N LEU A 71 -20.88 -3.94 12.66
CA LEU A 71 -21.15 -2.82 11.75
C LEU A 71 -20.62 -1.50 12.29
N THR A 72 -20.88 -1.21 13.59
CA THR A 72 -20.39 0.00 14.25
C THR A 72 -18.86 0.09 14.22
N ILE A 73 -18.16 -1.02 14.54
CA ILE A 73 -16.69 -1.09 14.46
C ILE A 73 -16.21 -0.82 13.03
N SER A 74 -16.86 -1.39 12.03
CA SER A 74 -16.49 -1.19 10.62
C SER A 74 -16.64 0.27 10.19
N VAL A 75 -17.69 0.95 10.63
CA VAL A 75 -17.91 2.39 10.39
C VAL A 75 -16.83 3.22 11.09
N VAL A 76 -16.54 2.94 12.37
CA VAL A 76 -15.51 3.64 13.14
C VAL A 76 -14.13 3.47 12.48
N THR A 77 -13.80 2.24 12.07
CA THR A 77 -12.54 1.95 11.35
C THR A 77 -12.44 2.74 10.05
N SER A 78 -13.54 2.86 9.31
CA SER A 78 -13.59 3.66 8.08
C SER A 78 -13.40 5.15 8.33
N ILE A 79 -14.01 5.69 9.39
CA ILE A 79 -13.83 7.09 9.81
C ILE A 79 -12.36 7.33 10.21
N ILE A 80 -11.77 6.42 11.00
CA ILE A 80 -10.35 6.47 11.35
C ILE A 80 -9.49 6.52 10.09
N ASN A 81 -9.74 5.65 9.10
CA ASN A 81 -8.98 5.62 7.86
C ASN A 81 -9.02 6.96 7.10
N VAL A 82 -10.20 7.56 6.98
CA VAL A 82 -10.34 8.89 6.34
C VAL A 82 -9.58 9.95 7.14
N ALA A 83 -9.76 10.00 8.45
CA ALA A 83 -9.10 11.00 9.32
C ALA A 83 -7.57 10.89 9.24
N VAL A 84 -7.00 9.68 9.30
CA VAL A 84 -5.55 9.50 9.23
C VAL A 84 -5.00 9.79 7.83
N THR A 85 -5.78 9.56 6.78
CA THR A 85 -5.39 9.93 5.41
C THR A 85 -5.28 11.45 5.26
N LEU A 86 -6.18 12.23 5.86
CA LEU A 86 -6.08 13.70 5.90
C LEU A 86 -4.84 14.16 6.66
N VAL A 87 -4.53 13.51 7.78
CA VAL A 87 -3.28 13.78 8.53
C VAL A 87 -2.05 13.45 7.68
N ALA A 88 -2.07 12.34 6.93
CA ALA A 88 -0.98 11.93 6.06
C ALA A 88 -0.63 13.00 5.01
N ILE A 89 -1.64 13.61 4.39
CA ILE A 89 -1.45 14.68 3.40
C ILE A 89 -0.67 15.85 3.98
N SER A 90 -0.95 16.24 5.23
CA SER A 90 -0.22 17.32 5.90
C SER A 90 1.18 16.92 6.40
N LEU A 91 1.39 15.62 6.60
CA LEU A 91 2.64 15.10 7.16
C LEU A 91 3.69 14.80 6.09
N VAL A 92 3.25 14.45 4.89
CA VAL A 92 4.11 13.98 3.79
C VAL A 92 5.17 15.01 3.40
N ASP A 93 4.81 16.31 3.36
CA ASP A 93 5.72 17.38 3.00
C ASP A 93 6.63 17.81 4.15
N ARG A 94 6.25 17.52 5.40
CA ARG A 94 7.03 17.86 6.59
C ARG A 94 8.08 16.80 6.93
N VAL A 95 7.71 15.54 6.90
CA VAL A 95 8.56 14.41 7.34
C VAL A 95 9.33 13.80 6.18
N GLY A 96 8.72 13.70 5.00
CA GLY A 96 9.27 13.02 3.82
C GLY A 96 8.62 11.66 3.57
N ARG A 97 8.77 11.19 2.32
CA ARG A 97 8.06 10.00 1.85
C ARG A 97 8.63 8.73 2.45
N ARG A 98 9.95 8.59 2.44
CA ARG A 98 10.65 7.37 2.89
C ARG A 98 10.49 7.09 4.37
N PRO A 99 10.69 8.03 5.32
CA PRO A 99 10.48 7.78 6.75
C PRO A 99 9.05 7.36 7.08
N ILE A 100 8.04 8.00 6.46
CA ILE A 100 6.64 7.67 6.68
C ILE A 100 6.33 6.26 6.19
N LEU A 101 6.82 5.86 5.01
CA LEU A 101 6.64 4.49 4.49
C LEU A 101 7.30 3.45 5.39
N LEU A 102 8.49 3.73 5.92
CA LEU A 102 9.20 2.81 6.82
C LEU A 102 8.48 2.66 8.16
N THR A 103 8.10 3.76 8.80
CA THR A 103 7.36 3.74 10.06
C THR A 103 6.00 3.05 9.90
N GLY A 104 5.29 3.34 8.82
CA GLY A 104 4.04 2.66 8.48
C GLY A 104 4.21 1.15 8.27
N SER A 105 5.27 0.73 7.57
CA SER A 105 5.58 -0.70 7.37
C SER A 105 5.83 -1.42 8.70
N VAL A 106 6.58 -0.81 9.62
CA VAL A 106 6.81 -1.38 10.97
C VAL A 106 5.49 -1.48 11.72
N MET A 107 4.69 -0.42 11.71
CA MET A 107 3.40 -0.41 12.40
C MET A 107 2.46 -1.47 11.84
N MET A 108 2.39 -1.62 10.52
CA MET A 108 1.61 -2.68 9.87
C MET A 108 2.12 -4.08 10.23
N ALA A 109 3.44 -4.31 10.20
CA ALA A 109 4.02 -5.61 10.52
C ALA A 109 3.73 -6.03 11.96
N VAL A 110 3.91 -5.11 12.92
CA VAL A 110 3.62 -5.36 14.34
C VAL A 110 2.12 -5.62 14.54
N SER A 111 1.25 -4.82 13.96
CA SER A 111 -0.21 -4.96 14.08
C SER A 111 -0.70 -6.28 13.50
N LEU A 112 -0.28 -6.63 12.27
CA LEU A 112 -0.65 -7.90 11.63
C LEU A 112 -0.06 -9.11 12.37
N GLY A 113 1.17 -8.99 12.87
CA GLY A 113 1.78 -10.03 13.71
C GLY A 113 1.03 -10.24 15.03
N THR A 114 0.56 -9.15 15.66
CA THR A 114 -0.29 -9.22 16.85
C THR A 114 -1.63 -9.88 16.55
N MET A 115 -2.25 -9.56 15.39
CA MET A 115 -3.49 -10.24 14.96
C MET A 115 -3.23 -11.73 14.71
N ALA A 116 -2.16 -12.08 14.01
CA ALA A 116 -1.80 -13.47 13.78
C ALA A 116 -1.64 -14.22 15.11
N LEU A 117 -0.96 -13.63 16.08
CA LEU A 117 -0.79 -14.20 17.42
C LEU A 117 -2.13 -14.32 18.16
N ALA A 118 -3.00 -13.31 18.10
CA ALA A 118 -4.31 -13.37 18.73
C ALA A 118 -5.14 -14.54 18.18
N PHE A 119 -5.12 -14.77 16.88
CA PHE A 119 -5.83 -15.87 16.25
C PHE A 119 -5.23 -17.25 16.52
N VAL A 120 -3.98 -17.37 16.99
CA VAL A 120 -3.44 -18.65 17.49
C VAL A 120 -4.23 -19.14 18.72
N PHE A 121 -4.75 -18.22 19.54
CA PHE A 121 -5.56 -18.54 20.72
C PHE A 121 -7.07 -18.62 20.43
N ALA A 122 -7.46 -18.54 19.17
CA ALA A 122 -8.85 -18.65 18.76
C ALA A 122 -9.39 -20.08 19.03
N ILE A 123 -10.64 -20.15 19.45
CA ILE A 123 -11.37 -21.40 19.68
C ILE A 123 -12.47 -21.50 18.60
N GLY A 124 -12.59 -22.67 17.98
CA GLY A 124 -13.54 -22.92 16.90
C GLY A 124 -12.88 -22.90 15.52
N ILE A 125 -13.65 -23.20 14.48
CA ILE A 125 -13.20 -23.27 13.07
C ILE A 125 -14.22 -22.56 12.18
N GLY A 126 -13.74 -21.81 11.19
CA GLY A 126 -14.58 -21.17 10.19
C GLY A 126 -15.40 -20.00 10.76
N ALA A 127 -16.73 -20.08 10.64
CA ALA A 127 -17.64 -19.01 11.08
C ALA A 127 -17.85 -18.94 12.61
N ASP A 128 -17.53 -20.03 13.32
CA ASP A 128 -17.71 -20.14 14.79
C ASP A 128 -16.41 -19.84 15.56
N VAL A 129 -15.48 -19.13 14.95
CA VAL A 129 -14.24 -18.71 15.61
C VAL A 129 -14.55 -17.67 16.67
N THR A 130 -14.10 -17.92 17.90
CA THR A 130 -14.20 -16.97 19.03
C THR A 130 -12.83 -16.74 19.66
N LEU A 131 -12.56 -15.51 20.08
CA LEU A 131 -11.34 -15.14 20.78
C LEU A 131 -11.63 -15.05 22.28
N PRO A 132 -11.06 -15.95 23.10
CA PRO A 132 -11.31 -15.95 24.55
C PRO A 132 -10.62 -14.77 25.25
N GLY A 133 -11.24 -14.28 26.32
CA GLY A 133 -10.69 -13.29 27.22
C GLY A 133 -10.31 -11.96 26.53
N ALA A 134 -9.08 -11.52 26.69
CA ALA A 134 -8.60 -10.25 26.18
C ALA A 134 -8.19 -10.27 24.68
N TRP A 135 -8.15 -11.44 24.04
CA TRP A 135 -7.65 -11.54 22.66
C TRP A 135 -8.57 -10.86 21.63
N GLY A 136 -9.89 -10.81 21.87
CA GLY A 136 -10.84 -10.06 21.05
C GLY A 136 -10.51 -8.56 21.00
N PRO A 137 -10.51 -7.86 22.14
CA PRO A 137 -10.07 -6.46 22.20
C PRO A 137 -8.66 -6.22 21.67
N ILE A 138 -7.70 -7.11 21.90
CA ILE A 138 -6.34 -6.99 21.36
C ILE A 138 -6.35 -7.06 19.84
N ALA A 139 -7.07 -7.99 19.24
CA ALA A 139 -7.18 -8.09 17.79
C ALA A 139 -7.85 -6.85 17.19
N LEU A 140 -8.88 -6.30 17.86
CA LEU A 140 -9.57 -5.08 17.45
C LEU A 140 -8.63 -3.87 17.46
N VAL A 141 -7.86 -3.68 18.53
CA VAL A 141 -6.89 -2.59 18.63
C VAL A 141 -5.79 -2.76 17.57
N ALA A 142 -5.27 -3.96 17.40
CA ALA A 142 -4.26 -4.26 16.40
C ALA A 142 -4.76 -3.99 14.96
N ALA A 143 -5.99 -4.36 14.62
CA ALA A 143 -6.57 -4.07 13.33
C ALA A 143 -6.72 -2.56 13.07
N ASN A 144 -7.15 -1.78 14.06
CA ASN A 144 -7.23 -0.33 13.92
C ASN A 144 -5.84 0.32 13.84
N LEU A 145 -4.84 -0.17 14.57
CA LEU A 145 -3.45 0.28 14.44
C LEU A 145 -2.89 -0.04 13.05
N PHE A 146 -3.23 -1.18 12.48
CA PHE A 146 -2.88 -1.51 11.10
C PHE A 146 -3.50 -0.51 10.11
N VAL A 147 -4.80 -0.19 10.25
CA VAL A 147 -5.50 0.79 9.40
C VAL A 147 -4.88 2.18 9.54
N ILE A 148 -4.52 2.59 10.76
CA ILE A 148 -3.82 3.86 11.00
C ILE A 148 -2.44 3.83 10.31
N GLY A 149 -1.66 2.79 10.52
CA GLY A 149 -0.35 2.64 9.91
C GLY A 149 -0.39 2.69 8.38
N PHE A 150 -1.34 1.99 7.77
CA PHE A 150 -1.57 2.02 6.33
C PHE A 150 -2.06 3.40 5.85
N GLY A 151 -3.07 3.95 6.51
CA GLY A 151 -3.72 5.21 6.13
C GLY A 151 -2.80 6.42 6.21
N VAL A 152 -1.88 6.47 7.20
CA VAL A 152 -0.86 7.54 7.30
C VAL A 152 0.24 7.36 6.25
N SER A 153 0.52 6.15 5.79
CA SER A 153 1.69 5.86 4.96
C SER A 153 1.35 5.29 3.59
N TRP A 154 1.19 3.98 3.50
CA TRP A 154 1.08 3.23 2.25
C TRP A 154 -0.15 3.60 1.43
N GLY A 155 -1.26 4.02 2.04
CA GLY A 155 -2.47 4.43 1.34
C GLY A 155 -2.21 5.56 0.35
N PRO A 156 -1.95 6.77 0.83
CA PRO A 156 -1.74 7.94 -0.04
C PRO A 156 -0.34 8.00 -0.65
N LEU A 157 0.73 7.60 0.09
CA LEU A 157 2.10 7.87 -0.31
C LEU A 157 2.57 7.05 -1.51
N VAL A 158 2.05 5.85 -1.72
CA VAL A 158 2.42 5.04 -2.89
C VAL A 158 2.05 5.78 -4.17
N TRP A 159 0.86 6.37 -4.25
CA TRP A 159 0.43 7.12 -5.43
C TRP A 159 1.22 8.42 -5.63
N VAL A 160 1.52 9.14 -4.53
CA VAL A 160 2.37 10.33 -4.58
C VAL A 160 3.76 9.95 -5.09
N LEU A 161 4.35 8.91 -4.52
CA LEU A 161 5.68 8.45 -4.91
C LEU A 161 5.73 7.98 -6.36
N LEU A 162 4.72 7.21 -6.83
CA LEU A 162 4.62 6.81 -8.24
C LEU A 162 4.57 8.02 -9.19
N GLY A 163 3.86 9.09 -8.78
CA GLY A 163 3.82 10.34 -9.53
C GLY A 163 5.16 11.08 -9.57
N GLU A 164 5.98 10.95 -8.51
CA GLU A 164 7.29 11.60 -8.38
C GLU A 164 8.42 10.82 -9.06
N ILE A 165 8.41 9.47 -8.99
CA ILE A 165 9.52 8.65 -9.50
C ILE A 165 9.49 8.44 -11.00
N PHE A 166 8.31 8.49 -11.63
CA PHE A 166 8.23 8.23 -13.07
C PHE A 166 8.58 9.45 -13.89
N PRO A 167 9.58 9.35 -14.80
CA PRO A 167 9.90 10.42 -15.74
C PRO A 167 8.68 10.90 -16.50
N SER A 168 8.55 12.20 -16.72
CA SER A 168 7.40 12.82 -17.39
C SER A 168 7.05 12.15 -18.72
N ARG A 169 8.07 11.73 -19.49
CA ARG A 169 7.93 11.07 -20.79
C ARG A 169 7.18 9.75 -20.76
N ILE A 170 7.25 8.98 -19.66
CA ILE A 170 6.65 7.65 -19.55
C ILE A 170 5.60 7.57 -18.45
N ARG A 171 5.41 8.64 -17.66
CA ARG A 171 4.61 8.67 -16.43
C ARG A 171 3.22 8.08 -16.60
N GLY A 172 2.44 8.56 -17.57
CA GLY A 172 1.07 8.08 -17.77
C GLY A 172 1.00 6.57 -18.02
N ARG A 173 1.90 6.05 -18.87
CA ARG A 173 1.98 4.61 -19.18
C ARG A 173 2.50 3.79 -18.00
N ALA A 174 3.51 4.29 -17.30
CA ALA A 174 4.08 3.62 -16.13
C ALA A 174 3.07 3.57 -14.98
N LEU A 175 2.31 4.65 -14.73
CA LEU A 175 1.19 4.67 -13.79
C LEU A 175 0.10 3.67 -14.18
N GLY A 176 -0.22 3.56 -15.47
CA GLY A 176 -1.19 2.58 -15.97
C GLY A 176 -0.75 1.13 -15.69
N VAL A 177 0.53 0.81 -15.92
CA VAL A 177 1.09 -0.52 -15.60
C VAL A 177 1.08 -0.78 -14.09
N ALA A 178 1.49 0.18 -13.28
CA ALA A 178 1.48 0.07 -11.81
C ALA A 178 0.06 -0.10 -11.26
N ALA A 179 -0.91 0.66 -11.78
CA ALA A 179 -2.33 0.54 -11.42
C ALA A 179 -2.90 -0.83 -11.84
N GLY A 180 -2.58 -1.31 -13.04
CA GLY A 180 -2.96 -2.64 -13.50
C GLY A 180 -2.42 -3.75 -12.59
N ALA A 181 -1.14 -3.67 -12.21
CA ALA A 181 -0.52 -4.60 -11.27
C ALA A 181 -1.20 -4.54 -9.89
N GLN A 182 -1.55 -3.34 -9.42
CA GLN A 182 -2.29 -3.14 -8.18
C GLN A 182 -3.68 -3.80 -8.23
N CYS A 183 -4.42 -3.63 -9.32
CA CYS A 183 -5.73 -4.26 -9.48
C CYS A 183 -5.64 -5.80 -9.47
N ILE A 184 -4.64 -6.37 -10.17
CA ILE A 184 -4.39 -7.82 -10.16
C ILE A 184 -4.03 -8.30 -8.76
N ALA A 185 -3.15 -7.59 -8.05
CA ALA A 185 -2.76 -7.92 -6.70
C ALA A 185 -3.94 -7.84 -5.72
N ASN A 186 -4.77 -6.79 -5.82
CA ASN A 186 -6.00 -6.65 -5.03
C ASN A 186 -6.96 -7.81 -5.28
N PHE A 187 -7.21 -8.15 -6.55
CA PHE A 187 -8.06 -9.28 -6.91
C PHE A 187 -7.53 -10.58 -6.30
N ALA A 188 -6.24 -10.86 -6.47
CA ALA A 188 -5.61 -12.08 -5.95
C ALA A 188 -5.79 -12.21 -4.43
N ILE A 189 -5.49 -11.15 -3.67
CA ILE A 189 -5.61 -11.13 -2.21
C ILE A 189 -7.07 -11.26 -1.76
N THR A 190 -7.98 -10.52 -2.40
CA THR A 190 -9.40 -10.50 -2.00
C THR A 190 -10.07 -11.84 -2.26
N VAL A 191 -9.81 -12.46 -3.42
CA VAL A 191 -10.40 -13.77 -3.79
C VAL A 191 -9.77 -14.92 -2.99
N SER A 192 -8.48 -14.84 -2.66
CA SER A 192 -7.82 -15.89 -1.87
C SER A 192 -8.17 -15.86 -0.38
N PHE A 193 -8.56 -14.72 0.16
CA PHE A 193 -8.80 -14.55 1.59
C PHE A 193 -9.84 -15.51 2.18
N PRO A 194 -11.06 -15.72 1.61
CA PRO A 194 -12.03 -16.65 2.17
C PRO A 194 -11.50 -18.08 2.28
N VAL A 195 -10.76 -18.54 1.27
CA VAL A 195 -10.13 -19.86 1.27
C VAL A 195 -9.02 -19.95 2.32
N MET A 196 -8.14 -18.96 2.38
CA MET A 196 -7.04 -18.93 3.34
C MET A 196 -7.54 -18.79 4.78
N SER A 197 -8.54 -17.95 5.02
CA SER A 197 -9.10 -17.72 6.35
C SER A 197 -9.87 -18.95 6.86
N SER A 198 -10.56 -19.69 5.99
CA SER A 198 -11.21 -20.94 6.37
C SER A 198 -10.21 -22.04 6.71
N TRP A 199 -9.02 -22.01 6.13
CA TRP A 199 -7.95 -22.94 6.45
C TRP A 199 -7.22 -22.55 7.73
N SER A 200 -6.76 -21.31 7.86
CA SER A 200 -6.08 -20.82 9.06
C SER A 200 -5.98 -19.30 9.10
N LEU A 201 -6.73 -18.66 9.99
CA LEU A 201 -6.62 -17.21 10.24
C LEU A 201 -5.21 -16.80 10.72
N PRO A 202 -4.58 -17.51 11.68
CA PRO A 202 -3.21 -17.18 12.12
C PRO A 202 -2.22 -17.13 10.96
N ILE A 203 -2.23 -18.15 10.08
CA ILE A 203 -1.32 -18.23 8.94
C ILE A 203 -1.61 -17.13 7.94
N THR A 204 -2.87 -16.82 7.69
CA THR A 204 -3.29 -15.75 6.78
C THR A 204 -2.77 -14.39 7.22
N TYR A 205 -2.94 -14.03 8.50
CA TYR A 205 -2.43 -12.76 9.03
C TYR A 205 -0.92 -12.75 9.18
N ALA A 206 -0.28 -13.88 9.51
CA ALA A 206 1.17 -14.01 9.50
C ALA A 206 1.76 -13.76 8.11
N MET A 207 1.12 -14.26 7.06
CA MET A 207 1.54 -14.00 5.67
C MET A 207 1.45 -12.50 5.34
N TYR A 208 0.38 -11.82 5.72
CA TYR A 208 0.28 -10.38 5.52
C TYR A 208 1.33 -9.61 6.33
N ALA A 209 1.66 -10.05 7.54
CA ALA A 209 2.75 -9.49 8.33
C ALA A 209 4.11 -9.65 7.63
N VAL A 210 4.36 -10.81 7.00
CA VAL A 210 5.56 -11.02 6.18
C VAL A 210 5.62 -10.04 5.01
N PHE A 211 4.51 -9.81 4.31
CA PHE A 211 4.48 -8.79 3.25
C PHE A 211 4.72 -7.37 3.78
N ALA A 212 4.26 -7.04 4.98
CA ALA A 212 4.58 -5.75 5.60
C ALA A 212 6.09 -5.63 5.92
N VAL A 213 6.74 -6.70 6.37
CA VAL A 213 8.20 -6.74 6.54
C VAL A 213 8.92 -6.63 5.20
N LEU A 214 8.47 -7.34 4.16
CA LEU A 214 9.03 -7.22 2.81
C LEU A 214 8.85 -5.80 2.27
N SER A 215 7.74 -5.15 2.56
CA SER A 215 7.48 -3.74 2.23
C SER A 215 8.51 -2.82 2.90
N PHE A 216 8.80 -3.04 4.18
CA PHE A 216 9.85 -2.31 4.89
C PHE A 216 11.22 -2.50 4.23
N ILE A 217 11.62 -3.76 3.97
CA ILE A 217 12.90 -4.09 3.35
C ILE A 217 13.00 -3.45 1.96
N PHE A 218 11.93 -3.51 1.17
CA PHE A 218 11.90 -2.93 -0.16
C PHE A 218 12.08 -1.41 -0.13
N VAL A 219 11.32 -0.70 0.72
CA VAL A 219 11.45 0.74 0.88
C VAL A 219 12.85 1.10 1.40
N PHE A 220 13.35 0.38 2.40
CA PHE A 220 14.66 0.62 2.97
C PHE A 220 15.79 0.48 1.95
N THR A 221 15.69 -0.51 1.03
CA THR A 221 16.75 -0.83 0.08
C THR A 221 16.62 -0.12 -1.27
N LYS A 222 15.39 0.14 -1.75
CA LYS A 222 15.15 0.57 -3.12
C LYS A 222 14.60 1.99 -3.26
N ILE A 223 14.03 2.54 -2.18
CA ILE A 223 13.41 3.87 -2.25
C ILE A 223 14.34 4.89 -1.57
N PRO A 224 14.93 5.84 -2.33
CA PRO A 224 15.59 7.01 -1.76
C PRO A 224 14.55 8.00 -1.22
N GLU A 225 15.00 8.99 -0.42
CA GLU A 225 14.13 10.11 -0.04
C GLU A 225 13.96 11.06 -1.23
N THR A 226 12.71 11.42 -1.51
CA THR A 226 12.35 12.31 -2.62
C THR A 226 11.86 13.68 -2.16
N LYS A 227 11.84 13.93 -0.84
CA LYS A 227 11.38 15.19 -0.27
C LYS A 227 12.18 16.39 -0.83
N GLY A 228 11.44 17.34 -1.43
CA GLY A 228 12.02 18.58 -1.94
C GLY A 228 12.81 18.46 -3.23
N ALA A 229 12.91 17.28 -3.83
CA ALA A 229 13.55 17.09 -5.12
C ALA A 229 12.60 17.52 -6.26
N ALA A 230 13.13 18.24 -7.25
CA ALA A 230 12.41 18.47 -8.49
C ALA A 230 12.24 17.15 -9.26
N LEU A 231 11.23 17.08 -10.11
CA LEU A 231 10.91 15.85 -10.86
C LEU A 231 12.10 15.36 -11.72
N GLU A 232 12.85 16.30 -12.29
CA GLU A 232 14.04 16.02 -13.09
C GLU A 232 15.23 15.50 -12.26
N GLU A 233 15.32 15.93 -11.00
CA GLU A 233 16.36 15.49 -10.06
C GLU A 233 16.07 14.10 -9.48
N THR A 234 14.80 13.72 -9.39
CA THR A 234 14.39 12.43 -8.83
C THR A 234 14.97 11.26 -9.64
N GLU A 235 15.04 11.38 -10.96
CA GLU A 235 15.63 10.34 -11.84
C GLU A 235 17.13 10.15 -11.52
N ALA A 236 17.87 11.25 -11.32
CA ALA A 236 19.28 11.21 -10.95
C ALA A 236 19.50 10.63 -9.54
N ILE A 237 18.61 10.94 -8.59
CA ILE A 237 18.65 10.41 -7.22
C ILE A 237 18.46 8.88 -7.22
N PHE A 238 17.50 8.36 -7.99
CA PHE A 238 17.28 6.92 -8.13
C PHE A 238 18.43 6.21 -8.82
N ALA A 239 19.01 6.81 -9.88
CA ALA A 239 20.17 6.26 -10.57
C ALA A 239 21.38 6.18 -9.62
N ALA A 240 21.67 7.25 -8.86
CA ALA A 240 22.75 7.29 -7.89
C ALA A 240 22.53 6.30 -6.71
N HIS A 241 21.29 6.14 -6.26
CA HIS A 241 20.96 5.20 -5.19
C HIS A 241 21.15 3.75 -5.64
N SER A 242 20.76 3.42 -6.86
CA SER A 242 20.95 2.07 -7.42
C SER A 242 22.44 1.74 -7.63
N ALA A 243 23.25 2.71 -8.07
CA ALA A 243 24.68 2.52 -8.27
C ALA A 243 25.47 2.32 -6.95
N ARG A 244 24.99 2.85 -5.83
CA ARG A 244 25.65 2.68 -4.51
C ARG A 244 25.37 1.34 -3.83
N ARG A 245 24.38 0.59 -4.30
CA ARG A 245 23.91 -0.65 -3.64
C ARG A 245 23.93 -1.89 -4.56
N GLY A 246 24.39 -1.73 -5.80
CA GLY A 246 24.73 -2.83 -6.72
C GLY A 246 26.21 -3.09 -6.71
#